data_8097df6f8e80038c62be3f791aacd424
#
_entry.id   8097df6f8e80038c62be3f791aacd424
#
_cell.length_a   1.000
_cell.length_b   1.000
_cell.length_c   1.000
_cell.angle_alpha   90.00
_cell.angle_beta   90.00
_cell.angle_gamma   90.00
#
_symmetry.space_group_name_H-M   'P 1'
#
loop_
_entity.id
_entity.type
_entity.pdbx_description
1 polymer ?
#
loop_
_entity_poly.entity_id
_entity_poly.type
_entity_poly.pdbx_seq_one_letter_code
_entity_poly.pdbx_strand_id
1 'polypeptide(L)'
;WVSYTYSRTQLRQNDPMIVNPVNNGDWYAADFDKPHDLKFVGNYKFTHRFSFSLNCDYSTGRPITLPVSKYHYGGGEFVYYSDRNQYRIPDFFRMDASFNIEPSHHLTLLTHSTISFGVYNLTGRKNAYSVYYISENGKLKGYKMAIFGVPIPFVSYNIKF
;
A
#
# COMPACT_ATOMS: atom_id res chain seq x y z
N TRP A 1 -17.40 -9.44 -5.29
CA TRP A 1 -17.23 -9.27 -3.84
C TRP A 1 -16.61 -7.92 -3.53
N VAL A 2 -17.18 -7.24 -2.55
CA VAL A 2 -16.69 -5.95 -2.07
C VAL A 2 -16.55 -6.03 -0.56
N SER A 3 -15.44 -5.54 -0.04
CA SER A 3 -15.21 -5.37 1.40
C SER A 3 -14.75 -3.95 1.67
N TYR A 4 -15.39 -3.30 2.61
CA TYR A 4 -14.99 -2.00 3.10
C TYR A 4 -14.86 -2.05 4.62
N THR A 5 -13.75 -1.57 5.12
CA THR A 5 -13.47 -1.47 6.55
C THR A 5 -13.11 -0.04 6.89
N TYR A 6 -13.79 0.51 7.89
CA TYR A 6 -13.38 1.73 8.55
C TYR A 6 -12.84 1.39 9.94
N SER A 7 -11.62 1.82 10.22
CA SER A 7 -10.98 1.62 11.52
C SER A 7 -10.15 2.83 11.89
N ARG A 8 -10.09 3.18 13.16
CA ARG A 8 -9.24 4.26 13.66
C ARG A 8 -8.53 3.81 14.93
N THR A 9 -7.20 3.85 14.88
CA THR A 9 -6.36 3.48 16.02
C THR A 9 -5.54 4.68 16.45
N GLN A 10 -5.74 5.12 17.68
CA GLN A 10 -5.03 6.26 18.25
C GLN A 10 -4.32 5.86 19.53
N LEU A 11 -3.23 6.55 19.81
CA LEU A 11 -2.43 6.40 21.01
C LEU A 11 -2.40 7.73 21.75
N ARG A 12 -2.28 7.66 23.06
CA ARG A 12 -2.08 8.82 23.92
C ARG A 12 -1.12 8.45 25.04
N GLN A 13 -0.17 9.32 25.30
CA GLN A 13 0.71 9.22 26.45
C GLN A 13 0.27 10.25 27.50
N ASN A 14 -0.44 9.78 28.52
CA ASN A 14 -0.98 10.63 29.56
C ASN A 14 -0.60 10.08 30.96
N ASP A 15 0.72 9.94 31.19
CA ASP A 15 1.26 9.53 32.49
C ASP A 15 1.78 10.78 33.23
N PRO A 16 1.30 11.08 34.46
CA PRO A 16 1.73 12.22 35.25
C PRO A 16 3.24 12.22 35.58
N MET A 17 3.89 11.05 35.53
CA MET A 17 5.34 10.93 35.79
C MET A 17 6.23 11.28 34.58
N ILE A 18 5.66 11.47 33.43
CA ILE A 18 6.41 11.80 32.22
C ILE A 18 6.47 13.32 32.05
N VAL A 19 7.66 13.87 32.15
CA VAL A 19 7.90 15.33 32.07
C VAL A 19 7.61 15.88 30.66
N ASN A 20 7.90 15.12 29.61
CA ASN A 20 7.69 15.51 28.22
C ASN A 20 6.90 14.39 27.48
N PRO A 21 5.59 14.35 27.59
CA PRO A 21 4.79 13.35 26.90
C PRO A 21 4.82 13.56 25.37
N VAL A 22 4.68 12.47 24.63
CA VAL A 22 4.59 12.53 23.16
C VAL A 22 3.41 13.42 22.76
N ASN A 23 3.62 14.33 21.80
CA ASN A 23 2.64 15.31 21.33
C ASN A 23 1.96 16.08 22.49
N ASN A 24 2.72 16.46 23.50
CA ASN A 24 2.22 17.17 24.70
C ASN A 24 1.07 16.45 25.42
N GLY A 25 0.96 15.12 25.27
CA GLY A 25 -0.13 14.32 25.85
C GLY A 25 -1.41 14.29 25.03
N ASP A 26 -1.41 14.79 23.80
CA ASP A 26 -2.53 14.73 22.88
C ASP A 26 -2.63 13.37 22.18
N TRP A 27 -3.82 13.07 21.66
CA TRP A 27 -4.06 11.87 20.87
C TRP A 27 -3.38 11.94 19.51
N TYR A 28 -2.69 10.88 19.12
CA TYR A 28 -2.07 10.75 17.80
C TYR A 28 -2.36 9.38 17.18
N ALA A 29 -2.31 9.31 15.85
CA ALA A 29 -2.57 8.07 15.13
C ALA A 29 -1.46 7.04 15.37
N ALA A 30 -1.81 5.77 15.54
CA ALA A 30 -0.84 4.68 15.62
C ALA A 30 -0.11 4.49 14.27
N ASP A 31 1.12 3.98 14.27
CA ASP A 31 1.95 3.82 13.07
C ASP A 31 1.30 2.97 11.95
N PHE A 32 0.38 2.09 12.32
CA PHE A 32 -0.38 1.19 11.44
C PHE A 32 -1.82 1.66 11.17
N ASP A 33 -2.22 2.83 11.67
CA ASP A 33 -3.58 3.35 11.47
C ASP A 33 -3.86 3.62 9.99
N LYS A 34 -4.86 2.92 9.45
CA LYS A 34 -5.36 3.07 8.09
C LYS A 34 -6.88 3.18 8.16
N PRO A 35 -7.44 4.40 8.23
CA PRO A 35 -8.88 4.60 8.43
C PRO A 35 -9.77 3.90 7.41
N HIS A 36 -9.39 3.90 6.15
CA HIS A 36 -10.18 3.30 5.08
C HIS A 36 -9.39 2.17 4.42
N ASP A 37 -10.01 1.00 4.32
CA ASP A 37 -9.53 -0.16 3.55
C ASP A 37 -10.69 -0.66 2.68
N LEU A 38 -10.54 -0.58 1.36
CA LEU A 38 -11.53 -1.01 0.38
C LEU A 38 -10.91 -2.07 -0.54
N LYS A 39 -11.57 -3.21 -0.63
CA LYS A 39 -11.19 -4.29 -1.55
C LYS A 39 -12.36 -4.66 -2.45
N PHE A 40 -12.09 -4.74 -3.72
CA PHE A 40 -13.02 -5.21 -4.72
C PHE A 40 -12.44 -6.40 -5.45
N VAL A 41 -13.20 -7.49 -5.52
CA VAL A 41 -12.87 -8.68 -6.32
C VAL A 41 -14.05 -8.98 -7.24
N GLY A 42 -13.83 -8.81 -8.52
CA GLY A 42 -14.81 -9.11 -9.57
C GLY A 42 -14.34 -10.26 -10.44
N ASN A 43 -15.20 -11.27 -10.63
CA ASN A 43 -14.98 -12.36 -11.58
C ASN A 43 -16.19 -12.42 -12.52
N TYR A 44 -15.94 -12.31 -13.80
CA TYR A 44 -16.96 -12.37 -14.82
C TYR A 44 -16.67 -13.50 -15.80
N LYS A 45 -17.62 -14.44 -15.94
CA LYS A 45 -17.55 -15.54 -16.91
C LYS A 45 -18.27 -15.14 -18.18
N PHE A 46 -17.53 -14.90 -19.26
CA PHE A 46 -18.10 -14.63 -20.59
C PHE A 46 -18.72 -15.89 -21.19
N THR A 47 -18.02 -17.01 -21.01
CA THR A 47 -18.45 -18.34 -21.45
C THR A 47 -17.98 -19.37 -20.43
N HIS A 48 -18.35 -20.66 -20.65
CA HIS A 48 -17.82 -21.74 -19.79
C HIS A 48 -16.30 -21.89 -19.82
N ARG A 49 -15.61 -21.27 -20.78
CA ARG A 49 -14.16 -21.39 -20.99
C ARG A 49 -13.38 -20.10 -20.74
N PHE A 50 -14.06 -18.96 -20.76
CA PHE A 50 -13.41 -17.66 -20.66
C PHE A 50 -13.94 -16.89 -19.47
N SER A 51 -13.06 -16.49 -18.59
CA SER A 51 -13.39 -15.61 -17.48
C SER A 51 -12.39 -14.47 -17.35
N PHE A 52 -12.90 -13.37 -16.82
CA PHE A 52 -12.12 -12.17 -16.50
C PHE A 52 -12.16 -11.95 -14.99
N SER A 53 -11.02 -11.67 -14.41
CA SER A 53 -10.88 -11.34 -12.99
C SER A 53 -10.28 -9.95 -12.82
N LEU A 54 -10.88 -9.17 -11.95
CA LEU A 54 -10.41 -7.82 -11.59
C LEU A 54 -10.34 -7.71 -10.08
N ASN A 55 -9.16 -7.34 -9.58
CA ASN A 55 -8.94 -7.06 -8.17
C ASN A 55 -8.53 -5.61 -8.00
N CYS A 56 -9.18 -4.90 -7.08
CA CYS A 56 -8.81 -3.53 -6.71
C CYS A 56 -8.64 -3.45 -5.21
N ASP A 57 -7.50 -2.89 -4.80
CA ASP A 57 -7.16 -2.63 -3.40
C ASP A 57 -6.91 -1.13 -3.21
N TYR A 58 -7.62 -0.53 -2.27
CA TYR A 58 -7.40 0.84 -1.82
C TYR A 58 -7.24 0.86 -0.31
N SER A 59 -6.24 1.57 0.19
CA SER A 59 -6.13 1.86 1.62
C SER A 59 -5.53 3.24 1.88
N THR A 60 -6.00 3.89 2.94
CA THR A 60 -5.43 5.15 3.41
C THR A 60 -3.95 4.98 3.75
N GLY A 61 -3.14 5.98 3.43
CA GLY A 61 -1.73 6.01 3.77
C GLY A 61 -1.49 5.95 5.28
N ARG A 62 -0.48 5.20 5.71
CA ARG A 62 -0.10 5.14 7.12
C ARG A 62 0.46 6.46 7.62
N PRO A 63 0.32 6.76 8.92
CA PRO A 63 0.89 7.95 9.52
C PRO A 63 2.41 7.98 9.47
N ILE A 64 2.97 9.17 9.45
CA ILE A 64 4.42 9.42 9.42
C ILE A 64 4.76 10.72 10.13
N THR A 65 5.89 10.72 10.81
CA THR A 65 6.52 11.93 11.38
C THR A 65 7.50 12.49 10.37
N LEU A 66 7.40 13.77 10.05
CA LEU A 66 8.24 14.43 9.05
C LEU A 66 9.30 15.34 9.68
N PRO A 67 10.51 15.41 9.12
CA PRO A 67 11.45 16.48 9.42
C PRO A 67 10.92 17.77 8.80
N VAL A 68 10.65 18.79 9.62
CA VAL A 68 10.03 20.04 9.18
C VAL A 68 11.03 21.20 9.10
N SER A 69 12.10 21.16 9.87
CA SER A 69 13.14 22.19 9.84
C SER A 69 14.49 21.64 10.31
N LYS A 70 15.51 22.47 10.17
CA LYS A 70 16.85 22.23 10.73
C LYS A 70 17.27 23.42 11.56
N TYR A 71 18.04 23.16 12.60
CA TYR A 71 18.65 24.19 13.43
C TYR A 71 20.11 23.84 13.73
N HIS A 72 20.89 24.86 13.96
CA HIS A 72 22.30 24.73 14.33
C HIS A 72 22.46 25.02 15.83
N TYR A 73 23.12 24.10 16.53
CA TYR A 73 23.42 24.27 17.94
C TYR A 73 24.77 23.63 18.27
N GLY A 74 25.61 24.34 19.02
CA GLY A 74 26.91 23.83 19.47
C GLY A 74 27.87 23.40 18.35
N GLY A 75 27.77 23.98 17.14
CA GLY A 75 28.56 23.61 15.96
C GLY A 75 28.04 22.40 15.19
N GLY A 76 26.91 21.80 15.61
CA GLY A 76 26.23 20.71 14.92
C GLY A 76 24.95 21.15 14.25
N GLU A 77 24.54 20.39 13.22
CA GLU A 77 23.25 20.53 12.54
C GLU A 77 22.25 19.46 13.06
N PHE A 78 21.11 19.91 13.53
CA PHE A 78 20.06 19.05 14.08
C PHE A 78 18.79 19.21 13.27
N VAL A 79 17.98 18.12 13.22
CA VAL A 79 16.70 18.09 12.51
C VAL A 79 15.57 18.23 13.52
N TYR A 80 14.67 19.15 13.26
CA TYR A 80 13.42 19.28 14.01
C TYR A 80 12.29 18.53 13.29
N TYR A 81 11.63 17.66 14.02
CA TYR A 81 10.53 16.83 13.51
C TYR A 81 9.18 17.43 13.85
N SER A 82 8.18 17.15 13.01
CA SER A 82 6.77 17.39 13.31
C SER A 82 6.33 16.61 14.54
N ASP A 83 5.13 16.90 15.03
CA ASP A 83 4.46 16.03 15.99
C ASP A 83 4.39 14.60 15.47
N ARG A 84 4.42 13.64 16.40
CA ARG A 84 4.43 12.21 16.02
C ARG A 84 3.20 11.85 15.23
N ASN A 85 3.41 11.26 14.04
CA ASN A 85 2.34 10.78 13.17
C ASN A 85 1.33 11.84 12.73
N GLN A 86 1.77 13.08 12.64
CA GLN A 86 0.95 14.22 12.21
C GLN A 86 0.58 14.14 10.73
N TYR A 87 1.44 13.57 9.91
CA TYR A 87 1.25 13.47 8.46
C TYR A 87 0.97 12.02 8.04
N ARG A 88 0.59 11.83 6.77
CA ARG A 88 0.40 10.50 6.18
C ARG A 88 1.17 10.37 4.87
N ILE A 89 1.67 9.16 4.58
CA ILE A 89 2.17 8.84 3.25
C ILE A 89 0.97 8.81 2.28
N PRO A 90 1.20 8.95 0.94
CA PRO A 90 0.12 8.83 -0.05
C PRO A 90 -0.65 7.52 0.07
N ASP A 91 -1.95 7.59 -0.18
CA ASP A 91 -2.83 6.42 -0.17
C ASP A 91 -2.37 5.35 -1.14
N PHE A 92 -2.56 4.10 -0.75
CA PHE A 92 -2.29 2.93 -1.56
C PHE A 92 -3.47 2.67 -2.51
N PHE A 93 -3.17 2.42 -3.77
CA PHE A 93 -4.15 1.93 -4.74
C PHE A 93 -3.47 0.97 -5.73
N ARG A 94 -4.04 -0.22 -5.88
CA ARG A 94 -3.57 -1.22 -6.83
C ARG A 94 -4.76 -1.85 -7.55
N MET A 95 -4.60 -2.07 -8.84
CA MET A 95 -5.55 -2.76 -9.68
C MET A 95 -4.84 -3.86 -10.44
N ASP A 96 -5.33 -5.10 -10.32
CA ASP A 96 -4.82 -6.27 -11.02
C ASP A 96 -5.94 -6.83 -11.91
N ALA A 97 -5.60 -7.17 -13.15
CA ALA A 97 -6.55 -7.74 -14.11
C ALA A 97 -6.00 -9.01 -14.72
N SER A 98 -6.82 -10.02 -14.90
CA SER A 98 -6.44 -11.26 -15.56
C SER A 98 -7.57 -11.88 -16.37
N PHE A 99 -7.19 -12.57 -17.44
CA PHE A 99 -8.05 -13.45 -18.23
C PHE A 99 -7.67 -14.90 -17.98
N ASN A 100 -8.67 -15.74 -17.77
CA ASN A 100 -8.50 -17.17 -17.57
C ASN A 100 -9.18 -17.91 -18.71
N ILE A 101 -8.48 -18.89 -19.27
CA ILE A 101 -8.93 -19.74 -20.36
C ILE A 101 -8.88 -21.18 -19.88
N GLU A 102 -10.01 -21.88 -19.96
CA GLU A 102 -10.11 -23.31 -19.72
C GLU A 102 -10.19 -24.02 -21.09
N PRO A 103 -9.12 -24.67 -21.56
CA PRO A 103 -9.15 -25.41 -22.82
C PRO A 103 -10.18 -26.54 -22.80
N SER A 104 -10.66 -26.91 -23.99
CA SER A 104 -11.65 -27.96 -24.14
C SER A 104 -11.14 -29.34 -23.74
N HIS A 105 -11.97 -30.15 -23.09
CA HIS A 105 -11.71 -31.55 -22.73
C HIS A 105 -11.34 -32.47 -23.90
N HIS A 106 -11.57 -32.06 -25.17
CA HIS A 106 -11.16 -32.82 -26.35
C HIS A 106 -9.65 -32.94 -26.54
N LEU A 107 -8.85 -32.05 -25.91
CA LEU A 107 -7.38 -32.09 -26.02
C LEU A 107 -6.70 -32.79 -24.82
N THR A 108 -7.43 -33.01 -23.72
CA THR A 108 -6.90 -33.62 -22.50
C THR A 108 -7.96 -34.49 -21.84
N LEU A 109 -8.02 -35.76 -22.23
CA LEU A 109 -9.01 -36.73 -21.71
C LEU A 109 -8.91 -36.99 -20.19
N LEU A 110 -7.85 -36.58 -19.51
CA LEU A 110 -7.54 -36.91 -18.12
C LEU A 110 -7.17 -35.73 -17.22
N THR A 111 -7.04 -34.51 -17.75
CA THR A 111 -6.55 -33.38 -16.96
C THR A 111 -7.35 -32.11 -17.20
N HIS A 112 -7.67 -31.39 -16.09
CA HIS A 112 -8.22 -30.06 -16.18
C HIS A 112 -7.09 -29.04 -16.18
N SER A 113 -6.94 -28.29 -17.26
CA SER A 113 -5.92 -27.24 -17.34
C SER A 113 -6.55 -25.86 -17.41
N THR A 114 -5.90 -24.88 -16.82
CA THR A 114 -6.29 -23.46 -16.88
C THR A 114 -5.08 -22.62 -17.24
N ILE A 115 -5.21 -21.82 -18.28
CA ILE A 115 -4.23 -20.80 -18.67
C ILE A 115 -4.73 -19.47 -18.18
N SER A 116 -3.91 -18.76 -17.41
CA SER A 116 -4.22 -17.41 -16.93
C SER A 116 -3.15 -16.46 -17.42
N PHE A 117 -3.54 -15.34 -17.96
CA PHE A 117 -2.64 -14.24 -18.29
C PHE A 117 -3.24 -12.92 -17.80
N GLY A 118 -2.38 -12.05 -17.34
CA GLY A 118 -2.85 -10.80 -16.75
C GLY A 118 -1.74 -9.82 -16.46
N VAL A 119 -2.10 -8.77 -15.74
CA VAL A 119 -1.20 -7.69 -15.37
C VAL A 119 -1.44 -7.34 -13.91
N TYR A 120 -0.39 -7.38 -13.11
CA TYR A 120 -0.35 -6.78 -11.78
C TYR A 120 -0.08 -5.29 -11.88
N ASN A 121 -0.70 -4.51 -10.99
CA ASN A 121 -0.59 -3.06 -10.96
C ASN A 121 -0.89 -2.41 -12.33
N LEU A 122 -2.05 -2.72 -12.90
CA LEU A 122 -2.50 -2.27 -14.22
C LEU A 122 -2.38 -0.74 -14.39
N THR A 123 -2.59 0.02 -13.32
CA THR A 123 -2.50 1.48 -13.33
C THR A 123 -1.06 2.01 -13.34
N GLY A 124 -0.06 1.16 -13.11
CA GLY A 124 1.35 1.58 -13.00
C GLY A 124 1.63 2.54 -11.85
N ARG A 125 0.75 2.61 -10.86
CA ARG A 125 0.88 3.56 -9.74
C ARG A 125 2.06 3.19 -8.86
N LYS A 126 2.92 4.18 -8.60
CA LYS A 126 4.03 4.08 -7.65
C LYS A 126 3.49 4.22 -6.23
N ASN A 127 3.03 3.12 -5.64
CA ASN A 127 2.57 3.09 -4.27
C ASN A 127 3.73 3.27 -3.30
N ALA A 128 3.66 4.29 -2.46
CA ALA A 128 4.71 4.56 -1.49
C ALA A 128 4.67 3.50 -0.36
N TYR A 129 5.72 2.70 -0.26
CA TYR A 129 5.95 1.83 0.89
C TYR A 129 6.50 2.59 2.09
N SER A 130 7.41 3.53 1.81
CA SER A 130 8.03 4.40 2.80
C SER A 130 8.40 5.74 2.17
N VAL A 131 8.59 6.74 3.01
CA VAL A 131 9.17 8.03 2.64
C VAL A 131 10.37 8.25 3.51
N TYR A 132 11.50 8.64 2.92
CA TYR A 132 12.70 9.01 3.64
C TYR A 132 13.17 10.39 3.20
N TYR A 133 13.91 11.05 4.06
CA TYR A 133 14.39 12.40 3.83
C TYR A 133 15.91 12.43 3.89
N ILE A 134 16.52 13.10 2.93
CA ILE A 134 17.95 13.37 2.92
C ILE A 134 18.19 14.87 2.93
N SER A 135 19.30 15.27 3.54
CA SER A 135 19.79 16.63 3.47
C SER A 135 20.75 16.76 2.30
N GLU A 136 20.39 17.52 1.29
CA GLU A 136 21.22 17.80 0.14
C GLU A 136 21.36 19.31 -0.03
N ASN A 137 22.59 19.81 -0.01
CA ASN A 137 22.91 21.26 -0.11
C ASN A 137 22.11 22.13 0.91
N GLY A 138 21.98 21.66 2.14
CA GLY A 138 21.26 22.40 3.20
C GLY A 138 19.72 22.34 3.07
N LYS A 139 19.17 21.65 2.07
CA LYS A 139 17.72 21.49 1.88
C LYS A 139 17.29 20.05 2.18
N LEU A 140 16.17 19.92 2.89
CA LEU A 140 15.53 18.62 3.08
C LEU A 140 14.78 18.22 1.82
N LYS A 141 15.15 17.07 1.23
CA LYS A 141 14.46 16.46 0.09
C LYS A 141 13.79 15.16 0.53
N GLY A 142 12.49 15.03 0.27
CA GLY A 142 11.73 13.82 0.54
C GLY A 142 11.68 12.90 -0.67
N TYR A 143 11.99 11.62 -0.45
CA TYR A 143 11.96 10.57 -1.48
C TYR A 143 10.93 9.51 -1.12
N LYS A 144 10.13 9.12 -2.09
CA LYS A 144 9.18 8.01 -1.96
C LYS A 144 9.84 6.71 -2.39
N MET A 145 9.89 5.74 -1.49
CA MET A 145 10.27 4.37 -1.85
C MET A 145 9.02 3.64 -2.29
N ALA A 146 8.97 3.20 -3.54
CA ALA A 146 7.87 2.42 -4.10
C ALA A 146 8.40 1.07 -4.57
N ILE A 147 7.62 0.01 -4.29
CA ILE A 147 7.88 -1.34 -4.78
C ILE A 147 6.92 -1.58 -5.95
N PHE A 148 7.47 -2.07 -7.08
CA PHE A 148 6.68 -2.38 -8.28
C PHE A 148 5.81 -1.22 -8.78
N GLY A 149 6.43 -0.07 -9.04
CA GLY A 149 5.75 1.12 -9.59
C GLY A 149 5.45 1.05 -11.09
N VAL A 150 5.39 -0.14 -11.68
CA VAL A 150 5.11 -0.40 -13.11
C VAL A 150 4.13 -1.55 -13.25
N PRO A 151 3.37 -1.64 -14.36
CA PRO A 151 2.58 -2.81 -14.68
C PRO A 151 3.47 -4.03 -14.90
N ILE A 152 3.12 -5.18 -14.29
CA ILE A 152 3.89 -6.43 -14.41
C ILE A 152 3.01 -7.47 -15.09
N PRO A 153 3.27 -7.82 -16.35
CA PRO A 153 2.54 -8.90 -17.00
C PRO A 153 2.94 -10.26 -16.41
N PHE A 154 1.98 -11.17 -16.35
CA PHE A 154 2.20 -12.55 -15.93
C PHE A 154 1.43 -13.54 -16.79
N VAL A 155 1.94 -14.76 -16.88
CA VAL A 155 1.27 -15.92 -17.45
C VAL A 155 1.38 -17.06 -16.46
N SER A 156 0.29 -17.78 -16.25
CA SER A 156 0.23 -18.94 -15.36
C SER A 156 -0.47 -20.09 -16.06
N TYR A 157 0.05 -21.29 -15.89
CA TYR A 157 -0.54 -22.52 -16.39
C TYR A 157 -0.74 -23.50 -15.23
N ASN A 158 -2.00 -23.85 -14.96
CA ASN A 158 -2.37 -24.76 -13.89
C ASN A 158 -2.91 -26.06 -14.49
N ILE A 159 -2.41 -27.21 -14.03
CA ILE A 159 -2.87 -28.54 -14.39
C ILE A 159 -3.39 -29.22 -13.14
N LYS A 160 -4.61 -29.76 -13.23
CA LYS A 160 -5.16 -30.65 -12.19
C LYS A 160 -5.25 -32.05 -12.78
N PHE A 161 -4.60 -32.98 -12.12
CA PHE A 161 -4.63 -34.42 -12.42
C PHE A 161 -5.83 -35.06 -11.74
#